data_8e7edec869866407e2421140e680d6c7
#
_entry.id   8e7edec869866407e2421140e680d6c7
#
_cell.length_a   1.000
_cell.length_b   1.000
_cell.length_c   1.000
_cell.angle_alpha   90.00
_cell.angle_beta   90.00
_cell.angle_gamma   90.00
#
_symmetry.space_group_name_H-M   'P 1'
#
loop_
_entity.id
_entity.type
_entity.pdbx_description
1 polymer ?
#
loop_
_entity_poly.entity_id
_entity_poly.type
_entity_poly.pdbx_seq_one_letter_code
_entity_poly.pdbx_strand_id
1 'polypeptide(L)'
;MILDNVNFPSDLKGLNMSQLKQLADELRLKTVNSVAQTGGHLGAGLGVVELSCALHYVFNAPYDRLIWDVGHQAYPHKILTGRKNQITTIRQANGLSGFTKRSESEYDPFGAGHSSTSISAALGMAVAKKGKKGRYNNIAVIGDGAMSAGMAFEALNNAGALDDKFYKNNRLIVILNDNDMSIAPPTGAFSNYLSRLASSKSYLKIRDFSKKLIHKLPNAIGKYPRKFEKAAKDWWMGGNIFEELGFYYIGVVDGHNLDVLVPILQNIRDNKSPDPILIHIATEKGRGYNDIIKSSDKLHAVAKFDPKTGEQFKSKSTRPSYSEVFGRKLSILAKNDKKIHAITAAMPSGTGLDIFAKEYPDRIFDVGIAEQHAVTFAAGMSCENIKPYVAIYSTFLQRAYDQIVHDVAIQKLPVRFCIDRAGFVGADGATHAGSFDIAYLINLPNFILMAPSNGQELVKMLNTSNQIDQNPCAIRYPRGECENNINYDDEEILEIGKAKIIKKGSEVAILSYGAILSNVIAAVEQLKQKNIAPTVVDMRFAKPFDKKLVNNLVKDHKVMITIEEGAIGGFGSILVNYLHDEGLVEKYNLRLRSLFMTDKFIDHDSQQNMQKKSNLDADSIVNIIEKLTK
;
A
#
# COMPACT_ATOMS: atom_id res chain seq x y z
N MET A 1 26.45 10.56 23.04
CA MET A 1 25.50 9.42 22.96
C MET A 1 26.15 8.27 22.18
N ILE A 2 25.77 7.02 22.43
CA ILE A 2 26.31 5.87 21.65
C ILE A 2 25.95 5.99 20.18
N LEU A 3 24.73 6.41 19.87
CA LEU A 3 24.25 6.61 18.51
C LEU A 3 25.08 7.61 17.70
N ASP A 4 25.75 8.57 18.35
CA ASP A 4 26.61 9.53 17.62
C ASP A 4 27.78 8.83 16.92
N ASN A 5 28.30 7.77 17.51
CA ASN A 5 29.44 6.99 17.01
C ASN A 5 28.99 5.80 16.12
N VAL A 6 27.70 5.52 16.01
CA VAL A 6 27.15 4.46 15.16
C VAL A 6 26.67 5.05 13.85
N ASN A 7 27.34 4.71 12.74
CA ASN A 7 26.96 5.12 11.39
C ASN A 7 26.54 3.92 10.54
N PHE A 8 27.20 2.78 10.73
CA PHE A 8 26.95 1.56 9.95
C PHE A 8 26.80 0.34 10.88
N PRO A 9 26.20 -0.75 10.39
CA PRO A 9 26.04 -1.99 11.16
C PRO A 9 27.35 -2.56 11.74
N SER A 10 28.49 -2.32 11.10
CA SER A 10 29.82 -2.70 11.62
C SER A 10 30.10 -2.10 12.99
N ASP A 11 29.64 -0.88 13.24
CA ASP A 11 29.94 -0.15 14.47
C ASP A 11 29.23 -0.75 15.69
N LEU A 12 28.14 -1.51 15.45
CA LEU A 12 27.41 -2.21 16.53
C LEU A 12 28.18 -3.42 17.06
N LYS A 13 29.04 -4.04 16.24
CA LYS A 13 29.70 -5.32 16.59
C LYS A 13 30.60 -5.25 17.82
N GLY A 14 31.11 -4.07 18.12
CA GLY A 14 31.98 -3.83 19.30
C GLY A 14 31.22 -3.47 20.59
N LEU A 15 29.91 -3.29 20.53
CA LEU A 15 29.13 -2.88 21.71
C LEU A 15 28.88 -4.07 22.66
N ASN A 16 28.93 -3.80 23.95
CA ASN A 16 28.43 -4.77 24.95
C ASN A 16 26.91 -4.65 25.08
N MET A 17 26.27 -5.57 25.80
CA MET A 17 24.82 -5.65 25.92
C MET A 17 24.20 -4.39 26.57
N SER A 18 24.85 -3.80 27.56
CA SER A 18 24.37 -2.55 28.18
C SER A 18 24.39 -1.38 27.18
N GLN A 19 25.46 -1.27 26.39
CA GLN A 19 25.58 -0.26 25.34
C GLN A 19 24.56 -0.49 24.22
N LEU A 20 24.27 -1.74 23.86
CA LEU A 20 23.27 -2.08 22.85
C LEU A 20 21.85 -1.67 23.30
N LYS A 21 21.52 -1.85 24.58
CA LYS A 21 20.25 -1.39 25.16
C LYS A 21 20.15 0.13 25.15
N GLN A 22 21.22 0.81 25.57
CA GLN A 22 21.28 2.28 25.51
C GLN A 22 21.13 2.78 24.07
N LEU A 23 21.77 2.12 23.08
CA LEU A 23 21.61 2.46 21.67
C LEU A 23 20.14 2.32 21.22
N ALA A 24 19.42 1.29 21.67
CA ALA A 24 18.00 1.12 21.35
C ALA A 24 17.15 2.28 21.89
N ASP A 25 17.42 2.76 23.12
CA ASP A 25 16.71 3.89 23.69
C ASP A 25 17.00 5.19 22.91
N GLU A 26 18.25 5.44 22.58
CA GLU A 26 18.67 6.61 21.79
C GLU A 26 18.10 6.57 20.36
N LEU A 27 18.03 5.38 19.74
CA LEU A 27 17.46 5.14 18.42
C LEU A 27 15.94 5.39 18.42
N ARG A 28 15.24 4.97 19.48
CA ARG A 28 13.82 5.24 19.69
C ARG A 28 13.56 6.75 19.74
N LEU A 29 14.32 7.47 20.58
CA LEU A 29 14.20 8.91 20.71
C LEU A 29 14.48 9.64 19.38
N LYS A 30 15.53 9.22 18.66
CA LYS A 30 15.87 9.77 17.35
C LYS A 30 14.74 9.56 16.34
N THR A 31 14.12 8.38 16.35
CA THR A 31 12.97 8.04 15.46
C THR A 31 11.77 8.93 15.76
N VAL A 32 11.39 9.08 17.05
CA VAL A 32 10.29 9.95 17.48
C VAL A 32 10.53 11.40 17.03
N ASN A 33 11.70 11.95 17.35
CA ASN A 33 12.02 13.35 17.04
C ASN A 33 12.07 13.63 15.52
N SER A 34 12.47 12.64 14.72
CA SER A 34 12.50 12.78 13.26
C SER A 34 11.09 12.76 12.69
N VAL A 35 10.27 11.80 13.10
CA VAL A 35 8.87 11.68 12.61
C VAL A 35 8.01 12.82 13.12
N ALA A 36 8.28 13.39 14.29
CA ALA A 36 7.61 14.57 14.80
C ALA A 36 7.71 15.77 13.82
N GLN A 37 8.83 15.90 13.12
CA GLN A 37 9.06 16.98 12.15
C GLN A 37 8.47 16.71 10.76
N THR A 38 8.37 15.44 10.35
CA THR A 38 8.01 15.06 8.98
C THR A 38 6.61 14.47 8.86
N GLY A 39 6.08 13.91 9.97
CA GLY A 39 5.01 12.94 9.92
C GLY A 39 5.51 11.59 9.37
N GLY A 40 4.68 10.56 9.41
CA GLY A 40 5.00 9.24 8.84
C GLY A 40 4.58 8.06 9.70
N HIS A 41 5.18 6.89 9.44
CA HIS A 41 4.84 5.63 10.10
C HIS A 41 5.63 5.48 11.41
N LEU A 42 5.09 5.97 12.52
CA LEU A 42 5.79 5.98 13.80
C LEU A 42 5.69 4.65 14.54
N GLY A 43 4.46 4.19 14.76
CA GLY A 43 4.19 3.05 15.64
C GLY A 43 4.88 1.76 15.22
N ALA A 44 4.87 1.44 13.93
CA ALA A 44 5.53 0.27 13.38
C ALA A 44 7.07 0.33 13.57
N GLY A 45 7.68 1.51 13.33
CA GLY A 45 9.11 1.74 13.56
C GLY A 45 9.51 1.57 15.02
N LEU A 46 8.71 2.10 15.96
CA LEU A 46 8.96 1.97 17.40
C LEU A 46 8.87 0.53 17.91
N GLY A 47 7.98 -0.27 17.29
CA GLY A 47 7.84 -1.70 17.61
C GLY A 47 9.06 -2.55 17.24
N VAL A 48 9.91 -2.10 16.34
CA VAL A 48 11.06 -2.90 15.85
C VAL A 48 12.43 -2.28 16.16
N VAL A 49 12.51 -1.38 17.13
CA VAL A 49 13.78 -0.73 17.49
C VAL A 49 14.79 -1.76 18.00
N GLU A 50 14.42 -2.58 18.99
CA GLU A 50 15.28 -3.61 19.55
C GLU A 50 15.59 -4.70 18.52
N LEU A 51 14.60 -5.09 17.72
CA LEU A 51 14.79 -6.04 16.62
C LEU A 51 15.79 -5.52 15.59
N SER A 52 15.73 -4.23 15.22
CA SER A 52 16.69 -3.61 14.30
C SER A 52 18.10 -3.61 14.87
N CYS A 53 18.26 -3.24 16.14
CA CYS A 53 19.55 -3.32 16.83
C CYS A 53 20.09 -4.75 16.84
N ALA A 54 19.28 -5.73 17.22
CA ALA A 54 19.69 -7.14 17.31
C ALA A 54 20.07 -7.72 15.94
N LEU A 55 19.30 -7.43 14.89
CA LEU A 55 19.58 -7.90 13.53
C LEU A 55 20.92 -7.34 13.01
N HIS A 56 21.15 -6.04 13.16
CA HIS A 56 22.39 -5.41 12.74
C HIS A 56 23.58 -5.76 13.63
N TYR A 57 23.34 -6.07 14.91
CA TYR A 57 24.37 -6.57 15.82
C TYR A 57 24.82 -8.00 15.48
N VAL A 58 23.88 -8.87 15.09
CA VAL A 58 24.16 -10.30 14.85
C VAL A 58 24.59 -10.58 13.42
N PHE A 59 23.83 -10.11 12.43
CA PHE A 59 24.05 -10.42 11.02
C PHE A 59 24.96 -9.38 10.33
N ASN A 60 25.60 -9.79 9.24
CA ASN A 60 26.59 -8.97 8.52
C ASN A 60 25.94 -8.32 7.28
N ALA A 61 24.98 -7.39 7.49
CA ALA A 61 24.46 -6.60 6.38
C ALA A 61 25.57 -5.67 5.83
N PRO A 62 25.65 -5.42 4.50
CA PRO A 62 24.72 -5.86 3.45
C PRO A 62 25.02 -7.26 2.88
N TYR A 63 26.07 -7.96 3.34
CA TYR A 63 26.42 -9.31 2.89
C TYR A 63 25.26 -10.30 3.17
N ASP A 64 24.75 -10.33 4.40
CA ASP A 64 23.48 -10.90 4.77
C ASP A 64 22.35 -9.98 4.29
N ARG A 65 21.34 -10.50 3.63
CA ARG A 65 20.25 -9.73 3.04
C ARG A 65 19.11 -9.58 4.05
N LEU A 66 18.80 -8.35 4.41
CA LEU A 66 17.70 -8.01 5.31
C LEU A 66 16.60 -7.31 4.53
N ILE A 67 15.42 -7.95 4.45
CA ILE A 67 14.28 -7.48 3.67
C ILE A 67 13.13 -7.17 4.64
N TRP A 68 12.68 -5.91 4.63
CA TRP A 68 11.56 -5.45 5.43
C TRP A 68 10.29 -5.50 4.60
N ASP A 69 9.31 -6.32 5.02
CA ASP A 69 7.99 -6.38 4.36
C ASP A 69 7.27 -5.04 4.52
N VAL A 70 6.61 -4.55 3.48
CA VAL A 70 6.07 -3.18 3.41
C VAL A 70 7.16 -2.11 3.54
N GLY A 71 8.06 -2.24 4.48
CA GLY A 71 9.17 -1.33 4.73
C GLY A 71 8.82 -0.05 5.51
N HIS A 72 7.58 0.11 5.96
CA HIS A 72 7.13 1.27 6.75
C HIS A 72 7.72 1.29 8.18
N GLN A 73 8.14 0.14 8.70
CA GLN A 73 8.82 -0.02 9.99
C GLN A 73 10.33 0.21 9.92
N ALA A 74 10.91 0.48 8.74
CA ALA A 74 12.36 0.48 8.51
C ALA A 74 13.09 1.78 8.92
N TYR A 75 12.47 2.70 9.67
CA TYR A 75 13.14 3.95 10.08
C TYR A 75 14.36 3.70 11.00
N PRO A 76 14.27 2.84 12.03
CA PRO A 76 15.45 2.43 12.80
C PRO A 76 16.55 1.81 11.94
N HIS A 77 16.18 0.95 10.98
CA HIS A 77 17.11 0.38 10.02
C HIS A 77 17.83 1.46 9.19
N LYS A 78 17.10 2.45 8.67
CA LYS A 78 17.70 3.57 7.92
C LYS A 78 18.72 4.37 8.77
N ILE A 79 18.40 4.63 10.03
CA ILE A 79 19.29 5.35 10.95
C ILE A 79 20.58 4.56 11.15
N LEU A 80 20.50 3.24 11.34
CA LEU A 80 21.65 2.36 11.59
C LEU A 80 22.48 2.04 10.33
N THR A 81 22.02 2.46 9.14
CA THR A 81 22.63 2.12 7.85
C THR A 81 23.05 3.36 7.05
N GLY A 82 23.69 4.32 7.70
CA GLY A 82 24.35 5.48 7.08
C GLY A 82 23.43 6.67 6.79
N ARG A 83 22.12 6.58 7.11
CA ARG A 83 21.12 7.63 6.78
C ARG A 83 20.68 8.46 8.00
N LYS A 84 21.39 8.33 9.14
CA LYS A 84 21.09 9.01 10.40
C LYS A 84 20.92 10.53 10.26
N ASN A 85 21.79 11.17 9.48
CA ASN A 85 21.78 12.62 9.28
C ASN A 85 20.69 13.10 8.32
N GLN A 86 20.17 12.20 7.48
CA GLN A 86 19.13 12.50 6.50
C GLN A 86 17.73 12.11 6.98
N ILE A 87 17.59 11.45 8.13
CA ILE A 87 16.31 10.87 8.56
C ILE A 87 15.21 11.93 8.73
N THR A 88 15.56 13.18 9.01
CA THR A 88 14.64 14.32 9.10
C THR A 88 14.12 14.80 7.74
N THR A 89 14.54 14.19 6.63
CA THR A 89 14.03 14.46 5.28
C THR A 89 13.08 13.38 4.79
N ILE A 90 12.77 12.39 5.63
CA ILE A 90 11.94 11.25 5.23
C ILE A 90 10.57 11.70 4.74
N ARG A 91 10.11 11.13 3.60
CA ARG A 91 8.85 11.45 2.92
C ARG A 91 8.74 12.91 2.42
N GLN A 92 9.84 13.65 2.34
CA GLN A 92 9.89 15.00 1.80
C GLN A 92 10.57 15.00 0.43
N ALA A 93 10.26 15.99 -0.40
CA ALA A 93 10.85 16.15 -1.72
C ALA A 93 12.39 16.05 -1.66
N ASN A 94 12.97 15.23 -2.54
CA ASN A 94 14.40 14.94 -2.59
C ASN A 94 15.01 14.35 -1.31
N GLY A 95 14.19 13.91 -0.37
CA GLY A 95 14.59 13.28 0.88
C GLY A 95 14.50 11.76 0.82
N LEU A 96 14.60 11.13 2.00
CA LEU A 96 14.50 9.68 2.13
C LEU A 96 13.07 9.19 1.89
N SER A 97 12.94 8.05 1.21
CA SER A 97 11.67 7.34 1.07
C SER A 97 11.12 6.88 2.42
N GLY A 98 9.80 6.86 2.58
CA GLY A 98 9.11 6.28 3.73
C GLY A 98 9.22 4.76 3.83
N PHE A 99 9.77 4.11 2.80
CA PHE A 99 9.93 2.65 2.67
C PHE A 99 11.38 2.32 2.31
N THR A 100 11.76 1.04 2.37
CA THR A 100 13.06 0.62 1.85
C THR A 100 13.13 0.82 0.33
N LYS A 101 14.26 1.33 -0.17
CA LYS A 101 14.44 1.67 -1.58
C LYS A 101 15.87 1.33 -2.03
N ARG A 102 16.01 0.44 -3.01
CA ARG A 102 17.32 -0.04 -3.48
C ARG A 102 18.27 1.05 -3.96
N SER A 103 17.72 2.09 -4.59
CA SER A 103 18.53 3.23 -5.06
C SER A 103 19.02 4.15 -3.95
N GLU A 104 18.52 3.99 -2.73
CA GLU A 104 18.87 4.80 -1.57
C GLU A 104 20.09 4.25 -0.81
N SER A 105 20.21 2.92 -0.73
CA SER A 105 21.24 2.26 0.07
C SER A 105 21.47 0.82 -0.36
N GLU A 106 22.73 0.36 -0.30
CA GLU A 106 23.08 -1.06 -0.47
C GLU A 106 22.51 -1.97 0.63
N TYR A 107 22.13 -1.39 1.77
CA TYR A 107 21.48 -2.08 2.88
C TYR A 107 19.99 -2.32 2.63
N ASP A 108 19.41 -1.73 1.59
CA ASP A 108 18.05 -1.98 1.13
C ASP A 108 18.07 -2.93 -0.09
N PRO A 109 18.30 -4.24 0.08
CA PRO A 109 18.51 -5.17 -1.05
C PRO A 109 17.25 -5.34 -1.90
N PHE A 110 16.08 -5.00 -1.35
CA PHE A 110 14.78 -5.04 -2.00
C PHE A 110 13.95 -3.83 -1.62
N GLY A 111 13.32 -3.18 -2.62
CA GLY A 111 12.39 -2.08 -2.42
C GLY A 111 11.05 -2.60 -1.88
N ALA A 112 10.35 -1.78 -1.11
CA ALA A 112 9.08 -2.14 -0.50
C ALA A 112 8.05 -1.01 -0.63
N GLY A 113 6.86 -1.22 -0.11
CA GLY A 113 5.70 -0.33 -0.14
C GLY A 113 4.40 -1.12 -0.10
N HIS A 114 4.35 -2.26 -0.81
CA HIS A 114 3.27 -3.23 -0.73
C HIS A 114 3.67 -4.41 0.15
N SER A 115 2.69 -5.04 0.80
CA SER A 115 2.91 -6.13 1.75
C SER A 115 3.18 -7.48 1.08
N SER A 116 3.66 -8.43 1.90
CA SER A 116 3.65 -9.87 1.64
C SER A 116 4.65 -10.35 0.58
N THR A 117 5.60 -9.49 0.18
CA THR A 117 6.59 -9.80 -0.86
C THR A 117 7.93 -10.27 -0.31
N SER A 118 8.20 -10.03 0.99
CA SER A 118 9.53 -10.20 1.58
C SER A 118 10.03 -11.64 1.58
N ILE A 119 9.15 -12.61 1.86
CA ILE A 119 9.53 -14.04 1.91
C ILE A 119 9.91 -14.53 0.51
N SER A 120 9.08 -14.22 -0.51
CA SER A 120 9.39 -14.55 -1.90
C SER A 120 10.70 -13.92 -2.37
N ALA A 121 10.93 -12.64 -2.04
CA ALA A 121 12.16 -11.94 -2.39
C ALA A 121 13.38 -12.56 -1.71
N ALA A 122 13.30 -12.88 -0.41
CA ALA A 122 14.36 -13.52 0.35
C ALA A 122 14.68 -14.94 -0.20
N LEU A 123 13.64 -15.71 -0.53
CA LEU A 123 13.79 -17.03 -1.15
C LEU A 123 14.49 -16.93 -2.51
N GLY A 124 14.06 -15.98 -3.36
CA GLY A 124 14.71 -15.74 -4.65
C GLY A 124 16.18 -15.35 -4.52
N MET A 125 16.53 -14.52 -3.51
CA MET A 125 17.92 -14.18 -3.21
C MET A 125 18.73 -15.38 -2.70
N ALA A 126 18.11 -16.26 -1.91
CA ALA A 126 18.74 -17.50 -1.46
C ALA A 126 19.03 -18.44 -2.67
N VAL A 127 18.06 -18.60 -3.58
CA VAL A 127 18.23 -19.39 -4.81
C VAL A 127 19.36 -18.85 -5.67
N ALA A 128 19.44 -17.52 -5.85
CA ALA A 128 20.45 -16.88 -6.68
C ALA A 128 21.90 -17.04 -6.15
N LYS A 129 22.06 -17.42 -4.88
CA LYS A 129 23.36 -17.68 -4.26
C LYS A 129 23.75 -19.17 -4.23
N LYS A 130 22.92 -20.06 -4.78
CA LYS A 130 23.21 -21.51 -4.88
C LYS A 130 24.56 -21.72 -5.60
N GLY A 131 25.43 -22.53 -4.99
CA GLY A 131 26.75 -22.82 -5.53
C GLY A 131 27.84 -21.78 -5.30
N LYS A 132 27.53 -20.61 -4.75
CA LYS A 132 28.54 -19.61 -4.38
C LYS A 132 29.28 -20.04 -3.10
N LYS A 133 30.58 -19.73 -3.04
CA LYS A 133 31.36 -19.94 -1.81
C LYS A 133 30.89 -18.94 -0.73
N GLY A 134 30.76 -19.43 0.51
CA GLY A 134 30.33 -18.65 1.66
C GLY A 134 28.96 -19.06 2.17
N ARG A 135 28.61 -18.54 3.34
CA ARG A 135 27.31 -18.77 3.99
C ARG A 135 26.54 -17.46 4.00
N TYR A 136 25.34 -17.47 3.45
CA TYR A 136 24.51 -16.30 3.28
C TYR A 136 23.20 -16.46 4.07
N ASN A 137 22.82 -15.43 4.80
CA ASN A 137 21.51 -15.34 5.44
C ASN A 137 20.63 -14.39 4.63
N ASN A 138 19.45 -14.84 4.26
CA ASN A 138 18.44 -14.02 3.61
C ASN A 138 17.27 -13.95 4.59
N ILE A 139 17.06 -12.77 5.14
CA ILE A 139 16.20 -12.53 6.30
C ILE A 139 15.01 -11.70 5.84
N ALA A 140 13.81 -12.26 5.95
CA ALA A 140 12.56 -11.56 5.69
C ALA A 140 11.91 -11.20 7.04
N VAL A 141 11.68 -9.91 7.29
CA VAL A 141 10.92 -9.43 8.45
C VAL A 141 9.53 -9.06 7.96
N ILE A 142 8.53 -9.83 8.38
CA ILE A 142 7.14 -9.70 7.95
C ILE A 142 6.22 -9.53 9.16
N GLY A 143 5.27 -8.59 9.08
CA GLY A 143 4.25 -8.39 10.10
C GLY A 143 3.12 -9.42 10.00
N ASP A 144 2.43 -9.65 11.11
CA ASP A 144 1.25 -10.52 11.22
C ASP A 144 0.15 -10.19 10.21
N GLY A 145 -0.17 -8.90 10.02
CA GLY A 145 -1.13 -8.46 9.00
C GLY A 145 -0.69 -8.79 7.57
N ALA A 146 0.60 -8.70 7.25
CA ALA A 146 1.12 -9.04 5.93
C ALA A 146 1.16 -10.56 5.67
N MET A 147 1.10 -11.38 6.71
CA MET A 147 0.99 -12.84 6.59
C MET A 147 -0.39 -13.30 6.13
N SER A 148 -1.41 -12.45 6.15
CA SER A 148 -2.78 -12.81 5.72
C SER A 148 -2.93 -12.94 4.20
N ALA A 149 -2.01 -12.40 3.40
CA ALA A 149 -2.08 -12.46 1.94
C ALA A 149 -1.60 -13.81 1.37
N GLY A 150 -2.24 -14.24 0.28
CA GLY A 150 -1.92 -15.51 -0.39
C GLY A 150 -0.46 -15.67 -0.76
N MET A 151 0.21 -14.60 -1.25
CA MET A 151 1.62 -14.65 -1.63
C MET A 151 2.56 -15.05 -0.49
N ALA A 152 2.24 -14.69 0.77
CA ALA A 152 3.04 -15.13 1.91
C ALA A 152 2.95 -16.66 2.08
N PHE A 153 1.75 -17.23 1.96
CA PHE A 153 1.55 -18.69 2.01
C PHE A 153 2.17 -19.41 0.83
N GLU A 154 2.09 -18.86 -0.38
CA GLU A 154 2.76 -19.40 -1.57
C GLU A 154 4.27 -19.48 -1.36
N ALA A 155 4.85 -18.41 -0.79
CA ALA A 155 6.29 -18.36 -0.51
C ALA A 155 6.70 -19.37 0.57
N LEU A 156 5.92 -19.52 1.65
CA LEU A 156 6.17 -20.51 2.70
C LEU A 156 6.09 -21.93 2.14
N ASN A 157 5.03 -22.23 1.37
CA ASN A 157 4.86 -23.54 0.73
C ASN A 157 6.03 -23.89 -0.21
N ASN A 158 6.48 -22.93 -1.02
CA ASN A 158 7.63 -23.16 -1.90
C ASN A 158 8.94 -23.30 -1.13
N ALA A 159 9.15 -22.50 -0.08
CA ALA A 159 10.36 -22.57 0.73
C ALA A 159 10.49 -23.91 1.46
N GLY A 160 9.40 -24.41 2.05
CA GLY A 160 9.43 -25.68 2.76
C GLY A 160 9.59 -26.92 1.89
N ALA A 161 9.32 -26.79 0.57
CA ALA A 161 9.49 -27.89 -0.39
C ALA A 161 10.93 -28.04 -0.91
N LEU A 162 11.83 -27.10 -0.62
CA LEU A 162 13.22 -27.19 -1.05
C LEU A 162 14.00 -28.17 -0.17
N ASP A 163 14.92 -28.92 -0.80
CA ASP A 163 15.69 -29.95 -0.13
C ASP A 163 16.76 -29.40 0.84
N ASP A 164 17.20 -30.24 1.78
CA ASP A 164 18.21 -29.95 2.80
C ASP A 164 19.54 -29.46 2.20
N LYS A 165 19.92 -29.92 1.01
CA LYS A 165 21.17 -29.54 0.35
C LYS A 165 21.13 -28.09 -0.11
N PHE A 166 19.92 -27.56 -0.39
CA PHE A 166 19.74 -26.19 -0.83
C PHE A 166 20.09 -25.20 0.31
N TYR A 167 19.58 -25.43 1.51
CA TYR A 167 19.74 -24.49 2.64
C TYR A 167 21.10 -24.58 3.36
N LYS A 168 21.94 -25.56 3.02
CA LYS A 168 23.23 -25.77 3.70
C LYS A 168 24.11 -24.52 3.75
N ASN A 169 24.11 -23.72 2.66
CA ASN A 169 24.91 -22.49 2.56
C ASN A 169 24.05 -21.23 2.29
N ASN A 170 22.75 -21.37 2.00
CA ASN A 170 21.87 -20.30 1.55
C ASN A 170 20.61 -20.26 2.42
N ARG A 171 20.70 -19.66 3.57
CA ARG A 171 19.61 -19.70 4.56
C ARG A 171 18.49 -18.75 4.24
N LEU A 172 17.27 -19.22 4.42
CA LEU A 172 16.08 -18.38 4.56
C LEU A 172 15.70 -18.32 6.04
N ILE A 173 15.60 -17.10 6.55
CA ILE A 173 15.14 -16.81 7.90
C ILE A 173 13.93 -15.89 7.78
N VAL A 174 12.78 -16.35 8.22
CA VAL A 174 11.56 -15.54 8.28
C VAL A 174 11.36 -15.09 9.72
N ILE A 175 11.25 -13.79 9.94
CA ILE A 175 10.94 -13.19 11.23
C ILE A 175 9.50 -12.71 11.15
N LEU A 176 8.59 -13.46 11.75
CA LEU A 176 7.20 -13.04 11.94
C LEU A 176 7.14 -12.09 13.14
N ASN A 177 6.93 -10.82 12.84
CA ASN A 177 6.77 -9.75 13.82
C ASN A 177 5.30 -9.58 14.15
N ASP A 178 4.86 -10.24 15.20
CA ASP A 178 3.49 -10.20 15.70
C ASP A 178 3.32 -9.06 16.70
N ASN A 179 2.48 -8.10 16.37
CA ASN A 179 2.20 -6.94 17.22
C ASN A 179 0.71 -6.70 17.44
N ASP A 180 -0.10 -7.72 17.19
CA ASP A 180 -1.57 -7.73 17.36
C ASP A 180 -2.29 -6.60 16.62
N MET A 181 -1.65 -6.03 15.58
CA MET A 181 -2.27 -4.98 14.75
C MET A 181 -1.63 -4.84 13.37
N SER A 182 -2.50 -4.85 12.36
CA SER A 182 -2.17 -4.27 11.06
C SER A 182 -2.53 -2.76 11.01
N ILE A 183 -3.06 -2.25 9.91
CA ILE A 183 -3.62 -0.89 9.81
C ILE A 183 -4.94 -0.81 10.59
N ALA A 184 -5.72 -1.90 10.60
CA ALA A 184 -6.94 -2.13 11.36
C ALA A 184 -6.72 -3.26 12.38
N PRO A 185 -7.64 -3.47 13.33
CA PRO A 185 -7.62 -4.66 14.19
C PRO A 185 -7.50 -5.94 13.38
N PRO A 186 -6.82 -6.97 13.91
CA PRO A 186 -6.58 -8.21 13.18
C PRO A 186 -7.90 -8.87 12.77
N THR A 187 -7.98 -9.34 11.54
CA THR A 187 -9.15 -10.03 11.00
C THR A 187 -8.81 -11.46 10.58
N GLY A 188 -9.80 -12.35 10.65
CA GLY A 188 -9.70 -13.73 10.17
C GLY A 188 -9.15 -14.74 11.16
N ALA A 189 -9.31 -16.02 10.80
CA ALA A 189 -8.95 -17.15 11.64
C ALA A 189 -7.44 -17.26 11.89
N PHE A 190 -6.62 -16.83 10.96
CA PHE A 190 -5.16 -16.90 11.08
C PHE A 190 -4.65 -15.94 12.16
N SER A 191 -5.17 -14.73 12.27
CA SER A 191 -4.83 -13.79 13.35
C SER A 191 -5.22 -14.37 14.72
N ASN A 192 -6.42 -14.97 14.81
CA ASN A 192 -6.84 -15.67 16.03
C ASN A 192 -5.93 -16.86 16.37
N TYR A 193 -5.39 -17.53 15.36
CA TYR A 193 -4.42 -18.62 15.54
C TYR A 193 -3.09 -18.09 16.11
N LEU A 194 -2.53 -16.99 15.55
CA LEU A 194 -1.32 -16.36 16.06
C LEU A 194 -1.48 -15.87 17.51
N SER A 195 -2.58 -15.19 17.82
CA SER A 195 -2.88 -14.73 19.19
C SER A 195 -2.97 -15.91 20.19
N ARG A 196 -3.51 -17.05 19.77
CA ARG A 196 -3.49 -18.28 20.61
C ARG A 196 -2.09 -18.85 20.81
N LEU A 197 -1.24 -18.82 19.78
CA LEU A 197 0.18 -19.20 19.92
C LEU A 197 0.89 -18.28 20.92
N ALA A 198 0.68 -16.97 20.82
CA ALA A 198 1.28 -15.97 21.69
C ALA A 198 0.77 -16.05 23.15
N SER A 199 -0.50 -16.41 23.37
CA SER A 199 -1.14 -16.49 24.69
C SER A 199 -1.06 -17.87 25.35
N SER A 200 -0.49 -18.88 24.67
CA SER A 200 -0.45 -20.24 25.18
C SER A 200 0.32 -20.36 26.50
N LYS A 201 -0.12 -21.29 27.38
CA LYS A 201 0.59 -21.61 28.65
C LYS A 201 2.05 -22.02 28.42
N SER A 202 2.38 -22.52 27.23
CA SER A 202 3.74 -22.83 26.80
C SER A 202 4.56 -21.54 26.64
N TYR A 203 4.01 -20.46 26.11
CA TYR A 203 4.67 -19.15 26.04
C TYR A 203 5.01 -18.60 27.44
N LEU A 204 4.07 -18.64 28.35
CA LEU A 204 4.29 -18.19 29.74
C LEU A 204 5.36 -19.02 30.44
N LYS A 205 5.40 -20.35 30.20
CA LYS A 205 6.44 -21.25 30.74
C LYS A 205 7.80 -21.02 30.07
N ILE A 206 7.86 -20.76 28.75
CA ILE A 206 9.10 -20.45 28.03
C ILE A 206 9.64 -19.10 28.47
N ARG A 207 8.79 -18.11 28.73
CA ARG A 207 9.21 -16.79 29.27
C ARG A 207 9.86 -16.96 30.67
N ASP A 208 9.33 -17.82 31.51
CA ASP A 208 9.90 -18.09 32.83
C ASP A 208 11.09 -19.07 32.77
N PHE A 209 11.11 -19.94 31.75
CA PHE A 209 12.19 -20.89 31.51
C PHE A 209 13.38 -20.25 30.80
N SER A 210 13.15 -19.30 29.92
CA SER A 210 14.24 -18.52 29.26
C SER A 210 15.05 -17.71 30.27
N LYS A 211 14.44 -17.25 31.37
CA LYS A 211 15.18 -16.65 32.52
C LYS A 211 16.12 -17.63 33.22
N LYS A 212 15.83 -18.93 33.13
CA LYS A 212 16.64 -20.01 33.75
C LYS A 212 17.62 -20.66 32.74
N LEU A 213 17.37 -20.56 31.44
CA LEU A 213 18.12 -21.28 30.38
C LEU A 213 19.31 -20.53 29.82
N ILE A 214 19.47 -19.23 30.14
CA ILE A 214 20.59 -18.39 29.67
C ILE A 214 21.97 -19.00 30.07
N HIS A 215 21.99 -19.89 31.03
CA HIS A 215 23.23 -20.52 31.54
C HIS A 215 23.49 -21.98 31.15
N LYS A 216 22.55 -22.68 30.47
CA LYS A 216 22.73 -24.10 30.14
C LYS A 216 22.01 -24.52 28.86
N LEU A 217 22.45 -24.07 27.69
CA LEU A 217 22.16 -24.77 26.44
C LEU A 217 23.37 -25.65 26.09
N PRO A 218 23.26 -26.98 26.15
CA PRO A 218 24.34 -27.84 25.72
C PRO A 218 24.46 -27.80 24.19
N ASN A 219 25.70 -27.90 23.67
CA ASN A 219 26.04 -28.09 22.25
C ASN A 219 25.53 -29.44 21.66
N ALA A 220 24.39 -29.96 22.11
CA ALA A 220 23.94 -31.33 21.86
C ALA A 220 22.72 -31.44 20.91
N ILE A 221 22.41 -30.45 20.09
CA ILE A 221 21.28 -30.55 19.12
C ILE A 221 21.64 -31.35 17.85
N GLY A 222 22.76 -32.06 17.83
CA GLY A 222 23.27 -32.76 16.65
C GLY A 222 23.11 -34.29 16.61
N LYS A 223 22.45 -34.97 17.58
CA LYS A 223 22.58 -36.43 17.68
C LYS A 223 21.30 -37.29 17.76
N TYR A 224 20.10 -36.75 17.63
CA TYR A 224 18.89 -37.58 17.63
C TYR A 224 18.19 -37.62 16.27
N PRO A 225 17.61 -38.79 15.86
CA PRO A 225 16.87 -38.91 14.61
C PRO A 225 15.62 -38.00 14.66
N ARG A 226 15.54 -37.04 13.75
CA ARG A 226 14.50 -36.00 13.61
C ARG A 226 13.06 -36.52 13.76
N LYS A 227 12.78 -37.74 13.30
CA LYS A 227 11.45 -38.35 13.38
C LYS A 227 10.98 -38.60 14.82
N PHE A 228 11.87 -38.90 15.77
CA PHE A 228 11.52 -39.15 17.16
C PHE A 228 11.30 -37.85 17.94
N GLU A 229 12.09 -36.81 17.67
CA GLU A 229 11.95 -35.51 18.30
C GLU A 229 10.68 -34.80 17.82
N LYS A 230 10.38 -34.90 16.51
CA LYS A 230 9.14 -34.38 15.90
C LYS A 230 7.90 -35.11 16.49
N ALA A 231 7.90 -36.42 16.52
CA ALA A 231 6.78 -37.21 17.06
C ALA A 231 6.52 -36.97 18.55
N ALA A 232 7.57 -36.81 19.35
CA ALA A 232 7.41 -36.50 20.80
C ALA A 232 6.92 -35.06 21.02
N LYS A 233 7.35 -34.12 20.20
CA LYS A 233 6.95 -32.70 20.25
C LYS A 233 5.52 -32.51 19.75
N ASP A 234 5.15 -33.17 18.65
CA ASP A 234 3.80 -33.14 18.07
C ASP A 234 2.76 -33.78 19.02
N TRP A 235 3.15 -34.82 19.76
CA TRP A 235 2.27 -35.48 20.74
C TRP A 235 2.05 -34.63 22.01
N TRP A 236 3.02 -33.76 22.38
CA TRP A 236 2.95 -32.94 23.59
C TRP A 236 2.46 -31.50 23.37
N MET A 237 2.65 -30.92 22.16
CA MET A 237 2.35 -29.51 21.89
C MET A 237 1.36 -29.29 20.75
N GLY A 238 1.01 -30.33 19.96
CA GLY A 238 0.28 -30.14 18.68
C GLY A 238 1.17 -29.39 17.66
N GLY A 239 1.38 -29.94 16.45
CA GLY A 239 2.14 -29.29 15.40
C GLY A 239 1.56 -27.92 15.04
N ASN A 240 2.40 -26.96 14.68
CA ASN A 240 1.93 -25.68 14.17
C ASN A 240 2.02 -25.65 12.64
N ILE A 241 1.22 -24.78 11.99
CA ILE A 241 1.14 -24.67 10.53
C ILE A 241 2.51 -24.47 9.87
N PHE A 242 3.44 -23.78 10.52
CA PHE A 242 4.75 -23.49 9.96
C PHE A 242 5.65 -24.73 9.93
N GLU A 243 5.56 -25.57 10.95
CA GLU A 243 6.27 -26.85 11.00
C GLU A 243 5.71 -27.84 9.97
N GLU A 244 4.39 -27.85 9.76
CA GLU A 244 3.76 -28.62 8.68
C GLU A 244 4.21 -28.15 7.29
N LEU A 245 4.45 -26.85 7.12
CA LEU A 245 5.03 -26.28 5.90
C LEU A 245 6.55 -26.48 5.78
N GLY A 246 7.20 -27.25 6.67
CA GLY A 246 8.61 -27.61 6.59
C GLY A 246 9.59 -26.60 7.20
N PHE A 247 9.12 -25.64 7.99
CA PHE A 247 9.99 -24.68 8.66
C PHE A 247 10.43 -25.20 10.05
N TYR A 248 11.65 -24.87 10.43
CA TYR A 248 12.06 -24.95 11.82
C TYR A 248 11.49 -23.75 12.57
N TYR A 249 10.45 -23.98 13.37
CA TYR A 249 9.75 -22.92 14.10
C TYR A 249 10.38 -22.63 15.45
N ILE A 250 10.60 -21.34 15.73
CA ILE A 250 11.06 -20.81 17.01
C ILE A 250 10.07 -19.74 17.47
N GLY A 251 9.43 -19.94 18.55
CA GLY A 251 8.50 -18.91 19.02
C GLY A 251 7.82 -19.25 20.33
N VAL A 252 7.12 -18.35 20.94
CA VAL A 252 7.07 -16.90 20.69
C VAL A 252 8.20 -16.24 21.51
N VAL A 253 8.95 -15.30 20.94
CA VAL A 253 10.07 -14.60 21.58
C VAL A 253 9.68 -13.17 21.89
N ASP A 254 10.05 -12.65 23.05
CA ASP A 254 9.89 -11.23 23.38
C ASP A 254 10.86 -10.40 22.53
N GLY A 255 10.31 -9.64 21.56
CA GLY A 255 11.06 -8.82 20.61
C GLY A 255 11.68 -7.55 21.23
N HIS A 256 11.29 -7.19 22.45
CA HIS A 256 11.83 -6.04 23.16
C HIS A 256 12.94 -6.42 24.17
N ASN A 257 13.21 -7.71 24.35
CA ASN A 257 14.24 -8.18 25.26
C ASN A 257 15.52 -8.58 24.53
N LEU A 258 16.48 -7.65 24.42
CA LEU A 258 17.76 -7.89 23.78
C LEU A 258 18.59 -9.01 24.43
N ASP A 259 18.47 -9.25 25.75
CA ASP A 259 19.16 -10.36 26.44
C ASP A 259 18.69 -11.73 25.98
N VAL A 260 17.47 -11.82 25.45
CA VAL A 260 16.89 -13.05 24.90
C VAL A 260 17.06 -13.10 23.39
N LEU A 261 16.74 -11.99 22.71
CA LEU A 261 16.70 -11.93 21.25
C LEU A 261 18.08 -12.13 20.62
N VAL A 262 19.12 -11.44 21.15
CA VAL A 262 20.47 -11.53 20.59
C VAL A 262 21.05 -12.95 20.65
N PRO A 263 21.06 -13.66 21.79
CA PRO A 263 21.53 -15.05 21.82
C PRO A 263 20.77 -16.00 20.90
N ILE A 264 19.44 -15.84 20.76
CA ILE A 264 18.64 -16.66 19.85
C ILE A 264 19.10 -16.41 18.39
N LEU A 265 19.22 -15.15 17.98
CA LEU A 265 19.68 -14.81 16.63
C LEU A 265 21.13 -15.25 16.35
N GLN A 266 22.02 -15.19 17.36
CA GLN A 266 23.39 -15.71 17.26
C GLN A 266 23.36 -17.25 17.07
N ASN A 267 22.60 -17.97 17.87
CA ASN A 267 22.44 -19.41 17.72
C ASN A 267 21.89 -19.79 16.33
N ILE A 268 20.91 -19.04 15.83
CA ILE A 268 20.40 -19.21 14.47
C ILE A 268 21.48 -18.95 13.44
N ARG A 269 22.22 -17.85 13.54
CA ARG A 269 23.33 -17.54 12.63
C ARG A 269 24.34 -18.67 12.59
N ASP A 270 24.69 -19.24 13.75
CA ASP A 270 25.76 -20.23 13.88
C ASP A 270 25.28 -21.68 13.66
N ASN A 271 23.98 -21.92 13.77
CA ASN A 271 23.37 -23.24 13.54
C ASN A 271 23.58 -23.73 12.11
N LYS A 272 23.83 -25.04 11.98
CA LYS A 272 24.06 -25.72 10.70
C LYS A 272 22.81 -26.45 10.17
N SER A 273 21.61 -26.22 10.75
CA SER A 273 20.37 -26.81 10.25
C SER A 273 20.14 -26.43 8.79
N PRO A 274 19.76 -27.40 7.95
CA PRO A 274 19.47 -27.14 6.54
C PRO A 274 18.04 -26.67 6.26
N ASP A 275 17.18 -26.54 7.31
CA ASP A 275 15.80 -26.14 7.12
C ASP A 275 15.65 -24.62 7.04
N PRO A 276 14.63 -24.11 6.34
CA PRO A 276 14.23 -22.71 6.48
C PRO A 276 13.75 -22.48 7.93
N ILE A 277 14.04 -21.29 8.48
CA ILE A 277 13.74 -20.98 9.88
C ILE A 277 12.65 -19.92 9.92
N LEU A 278 11.65 -20.11 10.77
CA LEU A 278 10.67 -19.09 11.11
C LEU A 278 10.76 -18.77 12.60
N ILE A 279 11.00 -17.49 12.91
CA ILE A 279 11.04 -16.95 14.26
C ILE A 279 9.80 -16.12 14.46
N HIS A 280 8.97 -16.51 15.42
CA HIS A 280 7.80 -15.73 15.83
C HIS A 280 8.18 -14.82 16.99
N ILE A 281 8.13 -13.51 16.76
CA ILE A 281 8.53 -12.47 17.71
C ILE A 281 7.30 -11.65 18.07
N ALA A 282 7.02 -11.52 19.36
CA ALA A 282 5.99 -10.62 19.88
C ALA A 282 6.59 -9.23 20.13
N THR A 283 5.98 -8.20 19.56
CA THR A 283 6.36 -6.80 19.78
C THR A 283 5.14 -5.93 20.10
N GLU A 284 5.38 -4.70 20.49
CA GLU A 284 4.34 -3.73 20.77
C GLU A 284 4.48 -2.53 19.81
N LYS A 285 3.49 -2.33 18.97
CA LYS A 285 3.42 -1.18 18.06
C LYS A 285 3.34 0.13 18.88
N GLY A 286 4.23 1.09 18.61
CA GLY A 286 4.32 2.34 19.37
C GLY A 286 5.04 2.24 20.72
N ARG A 287 5.78 1.15 20.97
CA ARG A 287 6.53 0.90 22.22
C ARG A 287 7.31 2.11 22.73
N GLY A 288 7.08 2.44 24.00
CA GLY A 288 7.75 3.56 24.70
C GLY A 288 7.18 4.95 24.36
N TYR A 289 6.10 5.03 23.55
CA TYR A 289 5.46 6.31 23.19
C TYR A 289 3.92 6.25 23.20
N ASN A 290 3.31 5.09 23.36
CA ASN A 290 1.84 4.92 23.38
C ASN A 290 1.13 5.71 24.48
N ASP A 291 1.81 5.96 25.60
CA ASP A 291 1.24 6.69 26.74
C ASP A 291 1.14 8.21 26.47
N ILE A 292 1.97 8.70 25.54
CA ILE A 292 2.01 10.14 25.17
C ILE A 292 0.96 10.43 24.11
N ILE A 293 0.84 9.59 23.07
CA ILE A 293 -0.20 9.72 22.05
C ILE A 293 -1.15 8.53 22.14
N LYS A 294 -2.34 8.76 22.67
CA LYS A 294 -3.44 7.79 22.64
C LYS A 294 -4.07 7.80 21.24
N SER A 295 -3.82 6.79 20.44
CA SER A 295 -4.35 6.65 19.09
C SER A 295 -4.91 5.24 18.89
N SER A 296 -6.11 5.14 18.32
CA SER A 296 -6.77 3.85 18.04
C SER A 296 -6.03 3.00 17.01
N ASP A 297 -5.25 3.64 16.11
CA ASP A 297 -4.40 2.99 15.11
C ASP A 297 -2.97 2.71 15.60
N LYS A 298 -2.71 2.91 16.90
CA LYS A 298 -1.40 2.75 17.54
C LYS A 298 -0.29 3.46 16.74
N LEU A 299 -0.52 4.70 16.36
CA LEU A 299 0.44 5.56 15.65
C LEU A 299 0.87 5.00 14.28
N HIS A 300 -0.04 4.30 13.58
CA HIS A 300 0.29 3.72 12.28
C HIS A 300 0.79 4.78 11.30
N ALA A 301 0.06 5.89 11.18
CA ALA A 301 0.48 7.07 10.42
C ALA A 301 0.13 8.34 11.19
N VAL A 302 1.15 9.15 11.50
CA VAL A 302 0.98 10.40 12.24
C VAL A 302 1.29 11.62 11.37
N ALA A 303 0.57 12.72 11.61
CA ALA A 303 0.95 14.03 11.11
C ALA A 303 2.20 14.53 11.87
N LYS A 304 2.71 15.73 11.54
CA LYS A 304 3.68 16.41 12.39
C LYS A 304 3.08 16.61 13.79
N PHE A 305 3.90 16.48 14.82
CA PHE A 305 3.40 16.56 16.20
C PHE A 305 4.47 17.09 17.15
N ASP A 306 4.06 17.55 18.32
CA ASP A 306 4.99 17.90 19.42
C ASP A 306 5.47 16.61 20.09
N PRO A 307 6.79 16.31 20.11
CA PRO A 307 7.30 15.07 20.67
C PRO A 307 7.18 14.97 22.20
N LYS A 308 6.87 16.05 22.91
CA LYS A 308 6.67 16.04 24.37
C LYS A 308 5.21 15.79 24.76
N THR A 309 4.27 16.38 24.03
CA THR A 309 2.84 16.32 24.36
C THR A 309 2.10 15.30 23.50
N GLY A 310 2.67 14.91 22.35
CA GLY A 310 2.00 14.07 21.38
C GLY A 310 0.93 14.79 20.55
N GLU A 311 0.72 16.08 20.72
CA GLU A 311 -0.27 16.85 19.99
C GLU A 311 0.08 16.91 18.50
N GLN A 312 -0.82 16.42 17.65
CA GLN A 312 -0.62 16.41 16.21
C GLN A 312 -1.05 17.73 15.59
N PHE A 313 -0.18 18.34 14.80
CA PHE A 313 -0.48 19.55 14.03
C PHE A 313 -1.25 19.17 12.75
N LYS A 314 -2.51 18.81 12.92
CA LYS A 314 -3.43 18.58 11.79
C LYS A 314 -4.07 19.91 11.42
N SER A 315 -4.02 20.31 10.15
CA SER A 315 -4.88 21.38 9.67
C SER A 315 -6.32 20.92 9.88
N LYS A 316 -7.10 21.69 10.63
CA LYS A 316 -8.54 21.45 10.75
C LYS A 316 -9.19 21.89 9.44
N SER A 317 -9.17 21.04 8.45
CA SER A 317 -9.98 21.29 7.27
C SER A 317 -11.46 21.07 7.64
N THR A 318 -12.29 22.00 7.23
CA THR A 318 -13.76 21.85 7.30
C THR A 318 -14.32 21.15 6.06
N ARG A 319 -13.45 20.87 5.07
CA ARG A 319 -13.82 20.26 3.79
C ARG A 319 -13.78 18.74 3.91
N PRO A 320 -14.81 18.03 3.43
CA PRO A 320 -14.80 16.57 3.44
C PRO A 320 -13.77 16.03 2.44
N SER A 321 -13.15 14.91 2.75
CA SER A 321 -12.34 14.17 1.78
C SER A 321 -13.23 13.37 0.82
N TYR A 322 -12.68 13.00 -0.35
CA TYR A 322 -13.39 12.09 -1.28
C TYR A 322 -13.79 10.77 -0.60
N SER A 323 -12.93 10.20 0.23
CA SER A 323 -13.24 8.98 0.99
C SER A 323 -14.42 9.19 1.95
N GLU A 324 -14.49 10.36 2.61
CA GLU A 324 -15.62 10.71 3.48
C GLU A 324 -16.91 10.88 2.69
N VAL A 325 -16.86 11.56 1.55
CA VAL A 325 -18.01 11.69 0.64
C VAL A 325 -18.51 10.33 0.19
N PHE A 326 -17.61 9.44 -0.20
CA PHE A 326 -17.94 8.06 -0.56
C PHE A 326 -18.63 7.32 0.58
N GLY A 327 -18.02 7.29 1.77
CA GLY A 327 -18.55 6.55 2.92
C GLY A 327 -19.93 7.05 3.36
N ARG A 328 -20.12 8.38 3.44
CA ARG A 328 -21.42 9.00 3.78
C ARG A 328 -22.50 8.69 2.74
N LYS A 329 -22.19 8.86 1.45
CA LYS A 329 -23.18 8.59 0.38
C LYS A 329 -23.52 7.12 0.29
N LEU A 330 -22.55 6.23 0.45
CA LEU A 330 -22.81 4.78 0.45
C LEU A 330 -23.73 4.39 1.63
N SER A 331 -23.55 4.98 2.81
CA SER A 331 -24.44 4.77 3.96
C SER A 331 -25.88 5.21 3.66
N ILE A 332 -26.04 6.37 3.01
CA ILE A 332 -27.37 6.86 2.60
C ILE A 332 -28.02 5.89 1.59
N LEU A 333 -27.29 5.42 0.59
CA LEU A 333 -27.81 4.44 -0.38
C LEU A 333 -28.21 3.13 0.30
N ALA A 334 -27.40 2.65 1.24
CA ALA A 334 -27.62 1.41 1.98
C ALA A 334 -28.84 1.44 2.91
N LYS A 335 -29.29 2.63 3.32
CA LYS A 335 -30.53 2.81 4.08
C LYS A 335 -31.74 2.33 3.28
N ASN A 336 -31.73 2.62 1.99
CA ASN A 336 -32.84 2.32 1.09
C ASN A 336 -32.68 1.00 0.32
N ASP A 337 -31.44 0.47 0.25
CA ASP A 337 -31.15 -0.80 -0.46
C ASP A 337 -30.35 -1.74 0.44
N LYS A 338 -31.05 -2.76 0.97
CA LYS A 338 -30.45 -3.78 1.84
C LYS A 338 -29.46 -4.70 1.13
N LYS A 339 -29.42 -4.70 -0.20
CA LYS A 339 -28.47 -5.49 -0.99
C LYS A 339 -27.07 -4.89 -0.99
N ILE A 340 -26.91 -3.63 -0.62
CA ILE A 340 -25.61 -2.95 -0.58
C ILE A 340 -24.75 -3.53 0.55
N HIS A 341 -23.60 -4.08 0.20
CA HIS A 341 -22.58 -4.58 1.10
C HIS A 341 -21.23 -3.96 0.71
N ALA A 342 -20.41 -3.66 1.69
CA ALA A 342 -19.11 -3.02 1.50
C ALA A 342 -17.96 -4.00 1.82
N ILE A 343 -16.91 -3.96 1.00
CA ILE A 343 -15.73 -4.81 1.16
C ILE A 343 -14.48 -3.92 1.10
N THR A 344 -13.55 -4.14 2.01
CA THR A 344 -12.23 -3.47 1.98
C THR A 344 -11.13 -4.47 2.34
N ALA A 345 -9.89 -4.13 1.97
CA ALA A 345 -8.70 -4.92 2.29
C ALA A 345 -7.85 -4.18 3.32
N ALA A 346 -8.14 -4.37 4.62
CA ALA A 346 -7.46 -3.80 5.77
C ALA A 346 -7.47 -2.25 5.87
N MET A 347 -8.36 -1.57 5.12
CA MET A 347 -8.35 -0.10 5.00
C MET A 347 -9.72 0.56 5.28
N PRO A 348 -10.49 0.18 6.32
CA PRO A 348 -11.84 0.72 6.52
C PRO A 348 -11.83 2.25 6.70
N SER A 349 -10.99 2.80 7.57
CA SER A 349 -10.89 4.25 7.77
C SER A 349 -10.25 4.98 6.59
N GLY A 350 -9.29 4.35 5.93
CA GLY A 350 -8.61 4.94 4.77
C GLY A 350 -9.53 5.12 3.57
N THR A 351 -10.53 4.27 3.40
CA THR A 351 -11.53 4.32 2.33
C THR A 351 -12.84 4.99 2.74
N GLY A 352 -12.96 5.44 4.01
CA GLY A 352 -14.21 6.04 4.55
C GLY A 352 -15.28 5.00 4.91
N LEU A 353 -14.99 3.71 4.81
CA LEU A 353 -15.93 2.64 5.17
C LEU A 353 -16.11 2.46 6.69
N ASP A 354 -15.29 3.10 7.51
CA ASP A 354 -15.55 3.22 8.95
C ASP A 354 -16.84 3.99 9.27
N ILE A 355 -17.26 4.90 8.37
CA ILE A 355 -18.55 5.61 8.45
C ILE A 355 -19.68 4.60 8.21
N PHE A 356 -19.58 3.82 7.13
CA PHE A 356 -20.54 2.78 6.78
C PHE A 356 -20.63 1.70 7.89
N ALA A 357 -19.49 1.28 8.44
CA ALA A 357 -19.41 0.27 9.49
C ALA A 357 -20.17 0.62 10.77
N LYS A 358 -20.24 1.92 11.12
CA LYS A 358 -20.97 2.40 12.30
C LYS A 358 -22.48 2.19 12.17
N GLU A 359 -23.01 2.31 10.94
CA GLU A 359 -24.44 2.19 10.68
C GLU A 359 -24.84 0.76 10.29
N TYR A 360 -23.96 0.04 9.58
CA TYR A 360 -24.24 -1.28 9.01
C TYR A 360 -23.10 -2.28 9.29
N PRO A 361 -22.81 -2.61 10.56
CA PRO A 361 -21.68 -3.48 10.91
C PRO A 361 -21.78 -4.89 10.31
N ASP A 362 -22.99 -5.41 10.08
CA ASP A 362 -23.22 -6.74 9.48
C ASP A 362 -23.10 -6.76 7.95
N ARG A 363 -22.91 -5.61 7.31
CA ARG A 363 -22.84 -5.48 5.85
C ARG A 363 -21.50 -4.95 5.36
N ILE A 364 -20.50 -4.91 6.24
CA ILE A 364 -19.12 -4.60 5.90
C ILE A 364 -18.23 -5.81 6.13
N PHE A 365 -17.30 -6.04 5.21
CA PHE A 365 -16.32 -7.11 5.27
C PHE A 365 -14.91 -6.54 5.09
N ASP A 366 -14.14 -6.54 6.16
CA ASP A 366 -12.70 -6.33 6.08
C ASP A 366 -12.01 -7.69 5.93
N VAL A 367 -11.44 -7.95 4.77
CA VAL A 367 -10.84 -9.24 4.43
C VAL A 367 -9.37 -9.35 4.81
N GLY A 368 -8.81 -8.35 5.52
CA GLY A 368 -7.37 -8.23 5.74
C GLY A 368 -6.66 -7.77 4.47
N ILE A 369 -5.31 -7.90 4.42
CA ILE A 369 -4.55 -7.50 3.22
C ILE A 369 -4.65 -8.63 2.17
N ALA A 370 -5.83 -8.76 1.56
CA ALA A 370 -6.17 -9.86 0.64
C ALA A 370 -7.05 -9.35 -0.51
N GLU A 371 -6.49 -8.48 -1.35
CA GLU A 371 -7.21 -7.80 -2.43
C GLU A 371 -7.78 -8.79 -3.46
N GLN A 372 -7.05 -9.87 -3.77
CA GLN A 372 -7.51 -10.95 -4.66
C GLN A 372 -8.77 -11.60 -4.11
N HIS A 373 -8.75 -11.96 -2.82
CA HIS A 373 -9.91 -12.52 -2.14
C HIS A 373 -11.08 -11.53 -2.12
N ALA A 374 -10.83 -10.25 -1.86
CA ALA A 374 -11.86 -9.21 -1.86
C ALA A 374 -12.67 -9.20 -3.16
N VAL A 375 -11.98 -9.28 -4.30
CA VAL A 375 -12.61 -9.22 -5.64
C VAL A 375 -13.39 -10.50 -5.94
N THR A 376 -12.81 -11.68 -5.73
CA THR A 376 -13.53 -12.95 -5.97
C THR A 376 -14.70 -13.13 -4.98
N PHE A 377 -14.54 -12.71 -3.73
CA PHE A 377 -15.61 -12.69 -2.74
C PHE A 377 -16.78 -11.80 -3.17
N ALA A 378 -16.49 -10.59 -3.67
CA ALA A 378 -17.48 -9.69 -4.24
C ALA A 378 -18.19 -10.31 -5.47
N ALA A 379 -17.46 -11.01 -6.34
CA ALA A 379 -18.02 -11.71 -7.48
C ALA A 379 -19.03 -12.79 -7.02
N GLY A 380 -18.65 -13.60 -6.01
CA GLY A 380 -19.57 -14.58 -5.41
C GLY A 380 -20.83 -13.95 -4.81
N MET A 381 -20.68 -12.81 -4.09
CA MET A 381 -21.85 -12.07 -3.56
C MET A 381 -22.77 -11.57 -4.68
N SER A 382 -22.21 -11.11 -5.80
CA SER A 382 -22.99 -10.67 -6.97
C SER A 382 -23.81 -11.79 -7.58
N CYS A 383 -23.33 -13.04 -7.56
CA CYS A 383 -24.08 -14.21 -8.03
C CYS A 383 -25.34 -14.46 -7.19
N GLU A 384 -25.38 -14.01 -5.95
CA GLU A 384 -26.52 -14.13 -5.03
C GLU A 384 -27.34 -12.83 -4.93
N ASN A 385 -27.29 -11.99 -5.97
CA ASN A 385 -28.05 -10.73 -6.06
C ASN A 385 -27.72 -9.68 -4.98
N ILE A 386 -26.56 -9.75 -4.37
CA ILE A 386 -26.02 -8.70 -3.52
C ILE A 386 -25.34 -7.63 -4.41
N LYS A 387 -25.33 -6.40 -3.94
CA LYS A 387 -24.64 -5.26 -4.57
C LYS A 387 -23.32 -4.96 -3.82
N PRO A 388 -22.23 -5.67 -4.13
CA PRO A 388 -20.96 -5.44 -3.44
C PRO A 388 -20.28 -4.16 -3.94
N TYR A 389 -19.83 -3.33 -3.01
CA TYR A 389 -18.97 -2.17 -3.21
C TYR A 389 -17.58 -2.49 -2.67
N VAL A 390 -16.62 -2.63 -3.57
CA VAL A 390 -15.23 -2.98 -3.24
C VAL A 390 -14.40 -1.72 -3.18
N ALA A 391 -14.06 -1.26 -1.97
CA ALA A 391 -13.28 -0.05 -1.76
C ALA A 391 -11.82 -0.40 -1.45
N ILE A 392 -10.96 -0.18 -2.44
CA ILE A 392 -9.51 -0.50 -2.40
C ILE A 392 -8.74 0.67 -3.04
N TYR A 393 -7.54 0.96 -2.53
CA TYR A 393 -6.66 1.97 -3.15
C TYR A 393 -6.21 1.52 -4.55
N SER A 394 -6.15 2.47 -5.47
CA SER A 394 -5.79 2.21 -6.86
C SER A 394 -4.52 1.38 -7.01
N THR A 395 -3.45 1.73 -6.29
CA THR A 395 -2.18 1.00 -6.33
C THR A 395 -2.31 -0.44 -5.81
N PHE A 396 -3.16 -0.69 -4.79
CA PHE A 396 -3.33 -2.03 -4.21
C PHE A 396 -4.24 -2.91 -5.06
N LEU A 397 -5.20 -2.32 -5.77
CA LEU A 397 -6.11 -3.07 -6.66
C LEU A 397 -5.38 -3.77 -7.81
N GLN A 398 -4.18 -3.31 -8.19
CA GLN A 398 -3.32 -3.99 -9.17
C GLN A 398 -3.08 -5.47 -8.82
N ARG A 399 -3.04 -5.81 -7.51
CA ARG A 399 -2.82 -7.18 -7.03
C ARG A 399 -3.97 -8.13 -7.39
N ALA A 400 -5.16 -7.59 -7.63
CA ALA A 400 -6.37 -8.34 -7.95
C ALA A 400 -6.80 -8.21 -9.43
N TYR A 401 -5.90 -7.81 -10.33
CA TYR A 401 -6.25 -7.58 -11.73
C TYR A 401 -6.75 -8.85 -12.43
N ASP A 402 -6.12 -10.00 -12.18
CA ASP A 402 -6.60 -11.28 -12.73
C ASP A 402 -8.04 -11.60 -12.29
N GLN A 403 -8.37 -11.37 -11.01
CA GLN A 403 -9.72 -11.61 -10.48
C GLN A 403 -10.75 -10.63 -11.07
N ILE A 404 -10.34 -9.37 -11.34
CA ILE A 404 -11.20 -8.42 -12.04
C ILE A 404 -11.50 -8.92 -13.46
N VAL A 405 -10.52 -9.44 -14.17
CA VAL A 405 -10.69 -9.98 -15.52
C VAL A 405 -11.52 -11.26 -15.50
N HIS A 406 -11.04 -12.27 -14.79
CA HIS A 406 -11.57 -13.63 -14.84
C HIS A 406 -12.86 -13.79 -14.06
N ASP A 407 -12.89 -13.35 -12.79
CA ASP A 407 -14.03 -13.62 -11.92
C ASP A 407 -15.17 -12.62 -12.09
N VAL A 408 -14.87 -11.40 -12.58
CA VAL A 408 -15.86 -10.33 -12.68
C VAL A 408 -16.19 -9.98 -14.13
N ALA A 409 -15.23 -9.52 -14.94
CA ALA A 409 -15.51 -8.94 -16.24
C ALA A 409 -15.97 -9.97 -17.28
N ILE A 410 -15.33 -11.14 -17.36
CA ILE A 410 -15.73 -12.23 -18.26
C ILE A 410 -17.16 -12.67 -17.96
N GLN A 411 -17.51 -12.75 -16.67
CA GLN A 411 -18.83 -13.19 -16.21
C GLN A 411 -19.88 -12.06 -16.19
N LYS A 412 -19.48 -10.80 -16.49
CA LYS A 412 -20.31 -9.60 -16.44
C LYS A 412 -20.98 -9.37 -15.08
N LEU A 413 -20.34 -9.77 -13.99
CA LEU A 413 -20.90 -9.61 -12.66
C LEU A 413 -20.91 -8.15 -12.25
N PRO A 414 -22.04 -7.63 -11.69
CA PRO A 414 -22.17 -6.22 -11.35
C PRO A 414 -21.45 -5.86 -10.02
N VAL A 415 -20.16 -6.09 -9.97
CA VAL A 415 -19.30 -5.63 -8.87
C VAL A 415 -19.01 -4.13 -9.07
N ARG A 416 -19.10 -3.35 -7.99
CA ARG A 416 -18.87 -1.92 -7.98
C ARG A 416 -17.54 -1.61 -7.30
N PHE A 417 -16.53 -1.24 -8.10
CA PHE A 417 -15.21 -0.89 -7.59
C PHE A 417 -15.18 0.60 -7.24
N CYS A 418 -14.86 0.92 -5.99
CA CYS A 418 -14.63 2.27 -5.50
C CYS A 418 -13.12 2.44 -5.28
N ILE A 419 -12.45 2.97 -6.30
CA ILE A 419 -10.99 3.01 -6.39
C ILE A 419 -10.50 4.32 -5.77
N ASP A 420 -10.08 4.23 -4.53
CA ASP A 420 -9.56 5.37 -3.78
C ASP A 420 -8.07 5.64 -4.10
N ARG A 421 -7.56 6.83 -3.86
CA ARG A 421 -6.18 7.25 -4.13
C ARG A 421 -5.78 7.08 -5.60
N ALA A 422 -6.70 7.31 -6.53
CA ALA A 422 -6.38 7.37 -7.95
C ALA A 422 -5.52 8.59 -8.26
N GLY A 423 -4.51 8.44 -9.12
CA GLY A 423 -3.57 9.51 -9.44
C GLY A 423 -2.42 9.64 -8.43
N PHE A 424 -1.82 10.82 -8.34
CA PHE A 424 -0.72 11.09 -7.41
C PHE A 424 -1.20 11.20 -5.96
N VAL A 425 -0.40 10.68 -5.03
CA VAL A 425 -0.77 10.59 -3.60
C VAL A 425 0.14 11.40 -2.67
N GLY A 426 1.21 11.99 -3.20
CA GLY A 426 2.10 12.85 -2.42
C GLY A 426 3.20 12.09 -1.69
N ALA A 427 3.26 12.20 -0.38
CA ALA A 427 4.38 11.78 0.48
C ALA A 427 4.74 10.29 0.44
N ASP A 428 3.87 9.41 -0.02
CA ASP A 428 4.14 7.97 -0.15
C ASP A 428 4.75 7.59 -1.52
N GLY A 429 4.74 8.53 -2.47
CA GLY A 429 5.47 8.44 -3.73
C GLY A 429 4.97 7.36 -4.69
N ALA A 430 5.89 6.87 -5.50
CA ALA A 430 5.61 5.97 -6.62
C ALA A 430 4.92 4.66 -6.22
N THR A 431 5.20 4.12 -5.03
CA THR A 431 4.63 2.86 -4.56
C THR A 431 3.14 2.96 -4.25
N HIS A 432 2.63 4.17 -4.01
CA HIS A 432 1.24 4.42 -3.65
C HIS A 432 0.48 5.22 -4.70
N ALA A 433 1.14 5.72 -5.76
CA ALA A 433 0.49 6.44 -6.84
C ALA A 433 -0.46 5.51 -7.63
N GLY A 434 -1.70 5.98 -7.81
CA GLY A 434 -2.74 5.30 -8.59
C GLY A 434 -2.59 5.59 -10.08
N SER A 435 -1.50 5.11 -10.69
CA SER A 435 -1.12 5.49 -12.05
C SER A 435 -1.75 4.63 -13.13
N PHE A 436 -2.12 3.37 -12.83
CA PHE A 436 -2.37 2.36 -13.86
C PHE A 436 -3.83 1.89 -13.96
N ASP A 437 -4.68 2.26 -13.02
CA ASP A 437 -6.07 1.78 -12.94
C ASP A 437 -6.88 2.08 -14.20
N ILE A 438 -6.76 3.26 -14.79
CA ILE A 438 -7.43 3.58 -16.06
C ILE A 438 -6.97 2.61 -17.15
N ALA A 439 -5.65 2.50 -17.33
CA ALA A 439 -5.07 1.74 -18.42
C ALA A 439 -5.42 0.25 -18.39
N TYR A 440 -5.45 -0.39 -17.21
CA TYR A 440 -5.77 -1.82 -17.13
C TYR A 440 -7.27 -2.11 -17.07
N LEU A 441 -8.14 -1.15 -16.65
CA LEU A 441 -9.58 -1.35 -16.62
C LEU A 441 -10.27 -0.99 -17.94
N ILE A 442 -9.78 0.02 -18.65
CA ILE A 442 -10.42 0.52 -19.86
C ILE A 442 -10.43 -0.51 -21.00
N ASN A 443 -9.49 -1.46 -20.97
CA ASN A 443 -9.38 -2.54 -21.95
C ASN A 443 -10.46 -3.64 -21.76
N LEU A 444 -11.06 -3.75 -20.57
CA LEU A 444 -11.96 -4.85 -20.25
C LEU A 444 -13.32 -4.67 -20.95
N PRO A 445 -13.81 -5.67 -21.71
CA PRO A 445 -15.13 -5.61 -22.32
C PRO A 445 -16.24 -5.42 -21.27
N ASN A 446 -17.29 -4.69 -21.64
CA ASN A 446 -18.48 -4.45 -20.81
C ASN A 446 -18.24 -3.70 -19.48
N PHE A 447 -17.03 -3.22 -19.23
CA PHE A 447 -16.68 -2.48 -18.02
C PHE A 447 -17.08 -1.01 -18.14
N ILE A 448 -17.73 -0.45 -17.12
CA ILE A 448 -18.09 0.96 -17.05
C ILE A 448 -17.09 1.66 -16.15
N LEU A 449 -16.35 2.66 -16.68
CA LEU A 449 -15.29 3.34 -15.95
C LEU A 449 -15.59 4.83 -15.81
N MET A 450 -15.74 5.28 -14.58
CA MET A 450 -16.13 6.64 -14.17
C MET A 450 -15.02 7.32 -13.35
N ALA A 451 -14.90 8.64 -13.49
CA ALA A 451 -14.04 9.46 -12.62
C ALA A 451 -14.72 10.81 -12.33
N PRO A 452 -15.03 11.10 -11.06
CA PRO A 452 -15.64 12.37 -10.69
C PRO A 452 -14.62 13.51 -10.76
N SER A 453 -15.07 14.65 -11.26
CA SER A 453 -14.27 15.87 -11.29
C SER A 453 -14.27 16.61 -9.94
N ASN A 454 -15.26 16.36 -9.08
CA ASN A 454 -15.44 16.94 -7.75
C ASN A 454 -16.29 16.03 -6.87
N GLY A 455 -16.55 16.43 -5.62
CA GLY A 455 -17.31 15.64 -4.65
C GLY A 455 -18.78 15.46 -5.03
N GLN A 456 -19.41 16.47 -5.65
CA GLN A 456 -20.80 16.37 -6.08
C GLN A 456 -20.96 15.38 -7.26
N GLU A 457 -20.03 15.35 -8.19
CA GLU A 457 -20.00 14.35 -9.26
C GLU A 457 -19.79 12.93 -8.69
N LEU A 458 -19.01 12.77 -7.59
CA LEU A 458 -18.89 11.48 -6.90
C LEU A 458 -20.23 10.99 -6.34
N VAL A 459 -21.02 11.88 -5.72
CA VAL A 459 -22.37 11.56 -5.23
C VAL A 459 -23.26 11.04 -6.36
N LYS A 460 -23.29 11.73 -7.52
CA LYS A 460 -24.08 11.32 -8.70
C LYS A 460 -23.58 10.00 -9.29
N MET A 461 -22.27 9.77 -9.34
CA MET A 461 -21.71 8.51 -9.84
C MET A 461 -22.02 7.33 -8.91
N LEU A 462 -22.11 7.56 -7.60
CA LEU A 462 -22.56 6.53 -6.64
C LEU A 462 -24.04 6.19 -6.85
N ASN A 463 -24.91 7.19 -7.06
CA ASN A 463 -26.30 6.94 -7.45
C ASN A 463 -26.38 6.11 -8.74
N THR A 464 -25.58 6.50 -9.74
CA THR A 464 -25.54 5.81 -11.04
C THR A 464 -25.07 4.37 -10.88
N SER A 465 -23.97 4.14 -10.13
CA SER A 465 -23.44 2.80 -9.91
C SER A 465 -24.42 1.86 -9.21
N ASN A 466 -25.29 2.40 -8.35
CA ASN A 466 -26.32 1.61 -7.68
C ASN A 466 -27.40 1.07 -8.63
N GLN A 467 -27.55 1.67 -9.81
CA GLN A 467 -28.48 1.24 -10.85
C GLN A 467 -27.84 0.32 -11.91
N ILE A 468 -26.54 0.07 -11.83
CA ILE A 468 -25.84 -0.78 -12.80
C ILE A 468 -25.90 -2.24 -12.30
N ASP A 469 -26.83 -3.03 -12.83
CA ASP A 469 -27.07 -4.42 -12.43
C ASP A 469 -26.68 -5.47 -13.49
N GLN A 470 -26.09 -5.05 -14.63
CA GLN A 470 -25.74 -5.92 -15.75
C GLN A 470 -24.26 -5.98 -16.08
N ASN A 471 -23.46 -5.08 -15.53
CA ASN A 471 -22.05 -4.92 -15.88
C ASN A 471 -21.23 -4.51 -14.66
N PRO A 472 -19.95 -4.88 -14.58
CA PRO A 472 -19.06 -4.30 -13.59
C PRO A 472 -18.84 -2.82 -13.86
N CYS A 473 -18.66 -2.06 -12.80
CA CYS A 473 -18.32 -0.65 -12.90
C CYS A 473 -17.25 -0.23 -11.88
N ALA A 474 -16.51 0.83 -12.22
CA ALA A 474 -15.56 1.45 -11.30
C ALA A 474 -15.76 2.96 -11.27
N ILE A 475 -15.62 3.51 -10.06
CA ILE A 475 -15.50 4.95 -9.80
C ILE A 475 -14.14 5.18 -9.19
N ARG A 476 -13.28 5.91 -9.89
CA ARG A 476 -11.93 6.25 -9.41
C ARG A 476 -11.85 7.69 -8.94
N TYR A 477 -11.39 7.93 -7.73
CA TYR A 477 -11.31 9.27 -7.14
C TYR A 477 -9.99 9.48 -6.40
N PRO A 478 -9.49 10.75 -6.33
CA PRO A 478 -8.16 11.04 -5.81
C PRO A 478 -8.12 11.05 -4.27
N ARG A 479 -6.91 11.01 -3.73
CA ARG A 479 -6.65 11.48 -2.38
C ARG A 479 -6.80 13.00 -2.36
N GLY A 480 -7.65 13.54 -1.50
CA GLY A 480 -7.81 14.99 -1.37
C GLY A 480 -9.14 15.40 -0.76
N GLU A 481 -9.32 16.70 -0.69
CA GLU A 481 -10.53 17.33 -0.17
C GLU A 481 -11.46 17.74 -1.31
N CYS A 482 -12.75 17.67 -1.05
CA CYS A 482 -13.81 18.15 -1.91
C CYS A 482 -14.20 19.61 -1.57
N GLU A 483 -15.17 20.13 -2.30
CA GLU A 483 -15.86 21.39 -1.96
C GLU A 483 -16.64 21.28 -0.63
N ASN A 484 -16.95 22.43 0.00
CA ASN A 484 -17.64 22.44 1.30
C ASN A 484 -19.11 22.02 1.23
N ASN A 485 -19.79 22.35 0.14
CA ASN A 485 -21.26 22.22 0.04
C ASN A 485 -21.66 21.00 -0.80
N ILE A 486 -21.38 19.81 -0.28
CA ILE A 486 -21.83 18.56 -0.91
C ILE A 486 -23.30 18.31 -0.53
N ASN A 487 -24.14 18.18 -1.55
CA ASN A 487 -25.52 17.71 -1.36
C ASN A 487 -25.55 16.18 -1.41
N TYR A 488 -25.55 15.54 -0.27
CA TYR A 488 -25.62 14.07 -0.17
C TYR A 488 -26.98 13.49 -0.54
N ASP A 489 -28.04 14.31 -0.48
CA ASP A 489 -29.41 13.91 -0.83
C ASP A 489 -29.70 14.07 -2.33
N ASP A 490 -28.71 14.51 -3.12
CA ASP A 490 -28.83 14.52 -4.59
C ASP A 490 -29.03 13.09 -5.09
N GLU A 491 -30.14 12.88 -5.80
CA GLU A 491 -30.54 11.58 -6.36
C GLU A 491 -30.28 11.48 -7.88
N GLU A 492 -29.62 12.49 -8.47
CA GLU A 492 -29.35 12.50 -9.92
C GLU A 492 -28.58 11.24 -10.35
N ILE A 493 -29.12 10.56 -11.33
CA ILE A 493 -28.49 9.42 -12.00
C ILE A 493 -27.95 9.93 -13.34
N LEU A 494 -26.66 9.72 -13.59
CA LEU A 494 -26.03 10.14 -14.82
C LEU A 494 -26.38 9.17 -15.95
N GLU A 495 -26.67 9.70 -17.14
CA GLU A 495 -26.76 8.87 -18.34
C GLU A 495 -25.38 8.30 -18.66
N ILE A 496 -25.28 6.96 -18.70
CA ILE A 496 -24.00 6.25 -18.91
C ILE A 496 -23.37 6.67 -20.23
N GLY A 497 -22.10 7.06 -20.17
CA GLY A 497 -21.34 7.50 -21.34
C GLY A 497 -21.59 8.95 -21.75
N LYS A 498 -22.31 9.76 -20.95
CA LYS A 498 -22.52 11.19 -21.24
C LYS A 498 -21.54 12.09 -20.51
N ALA A 499 -20.91 12.94 -21.31
CA ALA A 499 -20.02 14.00 -20.83
C ALA A 499 -20.80 15.29 -20.55
N LYS A 500 -20.15 16.23 -19.85
CA LYS A 500 -20.72 17.54 -19.50
C LYS A 500 -19.83 18.65 -20.04
N ILE A 501 -20.40 19.54 -20.88
CA ILE A 501 -19.68 20.76 -21.27
C ILE A 501 -19.70 21.71 -20.08
N ILE A 502 -18.50 22.01 -19.55
CA ILE A 502 -18.29 22.96 -18.44
C ILE A 502 -18.23 24.38 -18.96
N LYS A 503 -17.58 24.58 -20.10
CA LYS A 503 -17.42 25.88 -20.74
C LYS A 503 -17.40 25.70 -22.25
N LYS A 504 -18.14 26.55 -22.97
CA LYS A 504 -18.08 26.64 -24.44
C LYS A 504 -17.00 27.64 -24.84
N GLY A 505 -16.27 27.33 -25.89
CA GLY A 505 -15.23 28.13 -26.47
C GLY A 505 -15.06 27.83 -27.95
N SER A 506 -13.90 28.13 -28.52
CA SER A 506 -13.60 27.90 -29.93
C SER A 506 -12.16 27.37 -30.06
N GLU A 507 -11.83 26.90 -31.27
CA GLU A 507 -10.50 26.41 -31.70
C GLU A 507 -9.93 25.24 -30.94
N VAL A 508 -9.97 25.25 -29.61
CA VAL A 508 -9.41 24.20 -28.72
C VAL A 508 -10.50 23.56 -27.91
N ALA A 509 -10.61 22.23 -27.95
CA ALA A 509 -11.44 21.44 -27.05
C ALA A 509 -10.54 20.69 -26.05
N ILE A 510 -10.79 20.85 -24.75
CA ILE A 510 -10.09 20.15 -23.67
C ILE A 510 -11.06 19.16 -23.05
N LEU A 511 -10.76 17.87 -23.19
CA LEU A 511 -11.55 16.75 -22.67
C LEU A 511 -10.86 16.22 -21.42
N SER A 512 -11.37 16.64 -20.26
CA SER A 512 -10.80 16.29 -18.95
C SER A 512 -11.48 15.07 -18.35
N TYR A 513 -10.69 14.16 -17.80
CA TYR A 513 -11.20 12.97 -17.12
C TYR A 513 -10.77 12.94 -15.65
N GLY A 514 -11.75 13.11 -14.75
CA GLY A 514 -11.57 13.10 -13.31
C GLY A 514 -11.16 14.44 -12.70
N ALA A 515 -10.66 14.41 -11.47
CA ALA A 515 -10.41 15.59 -10.63
C ALA A 515 -9.34 16.55 -11.17
N ILE A 516 -8.52 16.14 -12.12
CA ILE A 516 -7.57 17.00 -12.83
C ILE A 516 -8.27 18.19 -13.57
N LEU A 517 -9.59 18.14 -13.70
CA LEU A 517 -10.40 19.24 -14.24
C LEU A 517 -10.14 20.56 -13.50
N SER A 518 -9.81 20.53 -12.22
CA SER A 518 -9.45 21.72 -11.44
C SER A 518 -8.25 22.45 -12.03
N ASN A 519 -7.22 21.74 -12.47
CA ASN A 519 -6.04 22.31 -13.11
C ASN A 519 -6.37 22.87 -14.51
N VAL A 520 -7.28 22.22 -15.23
CA VAL A 520 -7.79 22.71 -16.52
C VAL A 520 -8.53 24.04 -16.34
N ILE A 521 -9.40 24.14 -15.35
CA ILE A 521 -10.13 25.38 -15.05
C ILE A 521 -9.14 26.51 -14.70
N ALA A 522 -8.14 26.24 -13.87
CA ALA A 522 -7.10 27.22 -13.54
C ALA A 522 -6.31 27.66 -14.78
N ALA A 523 -5.96 26.73 -15.68
CA ALA A 523 -5.32 27.05 -16.94
C ALA A 523 -6.20 27.92 -17.86
N VAL A 524 -7.48 27.61 -17.94
CA VAL A 524 -8.45 28.38 -18.76
C VAL A 524 -8.61 29.81 -18.25
N GLU A 525 -8.55 30.05 -16.95
CA GLU A 525 -8.58 31.43 -16.41
C GLU A 525 -7.32 32.21 -16.79
N GLN A 526 -6.15 31.59 -16.86
CA GLN A 526 -4.92 32.22 -17.35
C GLN A 526 -4.98 32.49 -18.86
N LEU A 527 -5.55 31.56 -19.65
CA LEU A 527 -5.67 31.69 -21.11
C LEU A 527 -6.62 32.83 -21.53
N LYS A 528 -7.61 33.20 -20.70
CA LYS A 528 -8.46 34.39 -20.97
C LYS A 528 -7.67 35.65 -21.16
N GLN A 529 -6.58 35.85 -20.39
CA GLN A 529 -5.71 37.03 -20.51
C GLN A 529 -4.96 37.06 -21.85
N LYS A 530 -4.92 35.94 -22.56
CA LYS A 530 -4.26 35.74 -23.85
C LYS A 530 -5.27 35.65 -25.02
N ASN A 531 -6.53 35.97 -24.77
CA ASN A 531 -7.64 35.87 -25.73
C ASN A 531 -7.86 34.44 -26.27
N ILE A 532 -7.49 33.41 -25.53
CA ILE A 532 -7.74 32.01 -25.87
C ILE A 532 -8.87 31.50 -25.01
N ALA A 533 -9.96 31.06 -25.62
CA ALA A 533 -11.16 30.58 -24.96
C ALA A 533 -11.49 29.14 -25.39
N PRO A 534 -10.89 28.11 -24.73
CA PRO A 534 -11.14 26.74 -25.10
C PRO A 534 -12.53 26.26 -24.65
N THR A 535 -13.09 25.29 -25.39
CA THR A 535 -14.17 24.47 -24.87
C THR A 535 -13.62 23.49 -23.84
N VAL A 536 -14.26 23.40 -22.67
CA VAL A 536 -13.88 22.48 -21.58
C VAL A 536 -14.98 21.48 -21.34
N VAL A 537 -14.63 20.20 -21.36
CA VAL A 537 -15.55 19.10 -21.16
C VAL A 537 -15.10 18.24 -19.99
N ASP A 538 -15.99 17.97 -19.06
CA ASP A 538 -15.87 16.89 -18.08
C ASP A 538 -16.38 15.60 -18.73
N MET A 539 -15.47 14.68 -18.97
CA MET A 539 -15.81 13.42 -19.68
C MET A 539 -16.58 12.45 -18.81
N ARG A 540 -16.50 12.54 -17.48
CA ARG A 540 -17.19 11.69 -16.51
C ARG A 540 -16.95 10.19 -16.69
N PHE A 541 -17.07 9.69 -17.95
CA PHE A 541 -16.92 8.30 -18.34
C PHE A 541 -15.76 8.14 -19.33
N ALA A 542 -14.79 7.31 -18.99
CA ALA A 542 -13.78 6.87 -19.96
C ALA A 542 -14.31 5.72 -20.83
N LYS A 543 -15.22 4.91 -20.27
CA LYS A 543 -15.86 3.78 -20.96
C LYS A 543 -17.26 3.53 -20.44
N PRO A 544 -18.28 3.55 -21.33
CA PRO A 544 -18.22 4.13 -22.66
C PRO A 544 -18.03 5.65 -22.58
N PHE A 545 -17.38 6.27 -23.55
CA PHE A 545 -17.31 7.74 -23.64
C PHE A 545 -18.35 8.31 -24.60
N ASP A 546 -18.61 9.63 -24.52
CA ASP A 546 -19.62 10.32 -25.34
C ASP A 546 -19.13 10.55 -26.78
N LYS A 547 -19.27 9.50 -27.60
CA LYS A 547 -18.90 9.56 -29.03
C LYS A 547 -19.65 10.67 -29.78
N LYS A 548 -20.94 10.90 -29.45
CA LYS A 548 -21.76 11.93 -30.12
C LYS A 548 -21.22 13.32 -29.85
N LEU A 549 -20.89 13.62 -28.60
CA LEU A 549 -20.27 14.90 -28.24
C LEU A 549 -18.89 15.06 -28.91
N VAL A 550 -18.04 14.05 -28.85
CA VAL A 550 -16.70 14.06 -29.47
C VAL A 550 -16.83 14.34 -30.97
N ASN A 551 -17.72 13.65 -31.69
CA ASN A 551 -17.96 13.84 -33.13
C ASN A 551 -18.48 15.24 -33.47
N ASN A 552 -19.15 15.93 -32.57
CA ASN A 552 -19.53 17.32 -32.76
C ASN A 552 -18.35 18.25 -32.51
N LEU A 553 -17.57 18.03 -31.47
CA LEU A 553 -16.43 18.87 -31.12
C LEU A 553 -15.36 18.89 -32.23
N VAL A 554 -15.10 17.78 -32.92
CA VAL A 554 -14.11 17.74 -34.01
C VAL A 554 -14.50 18.57 -35.21
N LYS A 555 -15.80 18.90 -35.40
CA LYS A 555 -16.28 19.78 -36.48
C LYS A 555 -15.98 21.25 -36.21
N ASP A 556 -16.01 21.62 -34.93
CA ASP A 556 -15.96 23.03 -34.50
C ASP A 556 -14.59 23.43 -33.94
N HIS A 557 -13.65 22.47 -33.74
CA HIS A 557 -12.36 22.72 -33.12
C HIS A 557 -11.20 22.18 -33.97
N LYS A 558 -10.09 22.90 -34.02
CA LYS A 558 -8.88 22.52 -34.74
C LYS A 558 -7.88 21.74 -33.87
N VAL A 559 -7.99 21.90 -32.56
CA VAL A 559 -7.13 21.27 -31.57
C VAL A 559 -7.99 20.54 -30.55
N MET A 560 -7.66 19.29 -30.28
CA MET A 560 -8.30 18.51 -29.22
C MET A 560 -7.24 17.99 -28.26
N ILE A 561 -7.45 18.26 -26.97
CA ILE A 561 -6.55 17.87 -25.89
C ILE A 561 -7.32 16.95 -24.94
N THR A 562 -6.78 15.77 -24.66
CA THR A 562 -7.25 14.94 -23.55
C THR A 562 -6.34 15.11 -22.35
N ILE A 563 -6.91 15.09 -21.15
CA ILE A 563 -6.12 15.14 -19.90
C ILE A 563 -6.68 14.19 -18.86
N GLU A 564 -5.77 13.41 -18.29
CA GLU A 564 -6.06 12.44 -17.23
C GLU A 564 -4.87 12.29 -16.29
N GLU A 565 -5.14 12.00 -15.03
CA GLU A 565 -4.12 11.64 -14.04
C GLU A 565 -3.98 10.11 -13.99
N GLY A 566 -3.42 9.55 -15.04
CA GLY A 566 -3.18 8.14 -15.30
C GLY A 566 -1.99 7.93 -16.23
N ALA A 567 -1.53 6.70 -16.40
CA ALA A 567 -0.45 6.35 -17.33
C ALA A 567 -0.96 6.32 -18.78
N ILE A 568 -0.02 6.28 -19.73
CA ILE A 568 -0.34 6.01 -21.15
C ILE A 568 -1.15 4.70 -21.27
N GLY A 569 -2.05 4.65 -22.25
CA GLY A 569 -2.99 3.52 -22.43
C GLY A 569 -4.35 3.75 -21.78
N GLY A 570 -4.57 4.90 -21.15
CA GLY A 570 -5.83 5.30 -20.53
C GLY A 570 -6.83 5.93 -21.50
N PHE A 571 -7.63 6.88 -20.97
CA PHE A 571 -8.73 7.55 -21.69
C PHE A 571 -8.26 8.24 -22.97
N GLY A 572 -7.18 9.02 -22.91
CA GLY A 572 -6.64 9.72 -24.07
C GLY A 572 -6.25 8.78 -25.20
N SER A 573 -5.67 7.61 -24.87
CA SER A 573 -5.27 6.63 -25.89
C SER A 573 -6.47 6.03 -26.62
N ILE A 574 -7.54 5.66 -25.90
CA ILE A 574 -8.77 5.12 -26.50
C ILE A 574 -9.45 6.17 -27.39
N LEU A 575 -9.47 7.42 -26.94
CA LEU A 575 -10.06 8.50 -27.74
C LEU A 575 -9.27 8.76 -29.03
N VAL A 576 -7.94 8.80 -28.96
CA VAL A 576 -7.09 8.98 -30.13
C VAL A 576 -7.28 7.84 -31.13
N ASN A 577 -7.29 6.59 -30.68
CA ASN A 577 -7.56 5.43 -31.53
C ASN A 577 -8.92 5.57 -32.22
N TYR A 578 -9.97 5.89 -31.46
CA TYR A 578 -11.31 6.10 -32.02
C TYR A 578 -11.33 7.16 -33.11
N LEU A 579 -10.67 8.31 -32.89
CA LEU A 579 -10.64 9.42 -33.85
C LEU A 579 -9.93 9.04 -35.16
N HIS A 580 -8.87 8.23 -35.08
CA HIS A 580 -8.17 7.72 -36.26
C HIS A 580 -8.97 6.63 -36.97
N ASP A 581 -9.53 5.66 -36.25
CA ASP A 581 -10.31 4.57 -36.82
C ASP A 581 -11.56 5.07 -37.60
N GLU A 582 -12.17 6.18 -37.11
CA GLU A 582 -13.31 6.84 -37.78
C GLU A 582 -12.85 7.86 -38.87
N GLY A 583 -11.56 8.01 -39.14
CA GLY A 583 -11.00 8.94 -40.12
C GLY A 583 -11.27 10.42 -39.81
N LEU A 584 -11.55 10.75 -38.55
CA LEU A 584 -11.94 12.10 -38.15
C LEU A 584 -10.72 13.04 -38.05
N VAL A 585 -9.54 12.53 -37.79
CA VAL A 585 -8.31 13.30 -37.69
C VAL A 585 -7.97 13.90 -39.04
N GLU A 586 -7.96 13.08 -40.08
CA GLU A 586 -7.65 13.48 -41.48
C GLU A 586 -8.76 14.33 -42.05
N LYS A 587 -10.02 13.94 -41.85
CA LYS A 587 -11.20 14.64 -42.36
C LYS A 587 -11.28 16.11 -41.91
N TYR A 588 -10.94 16.36 -40.63
CA TYR A 588 -11.06 17.71 -40.04
C TYR A 588 -9.71 18.37 -39.80
N ASN A 589 -8.61 17.78 -40.28
CA ASN A 589 -7.23 18.25 -40.04
C ASN A 589 -6.97 18.60 -38.58
N LEU A 590 -7.34 17.65 -37.68
CA LEU A 590 -7.37 17.83 -36.24
C LEU A 590 -5.97 17.63 -35.63
N ARG A 591 -5.51 18.59 -34.83
CA ARG A 591 -4.32 18.44 -34.02
C ARG A 591 -4.71 17.78 -32.68
N LEU A 592 -4.08 16.64 -32.37
CA LEU A 592 -4.33 15.89 -31.13
C LEU A 592 -3.17 16.01 -30.15
N ARG A 593 -3.49 16.13 -28.87
CA ARG A 593 -2.52 16.02 -27.78
C ARG A 593 -3.16 15.33 -26.57
N SER A 594 -2.54 14.25 -26.12
CA SER A 594 -2.93 13.61 -24.85
C SER A 594 -1.95 14.01 -23.74
N LEU A 595 -2.49 14.44 -22.61
CA LEU A 595 -1.76 14.76 -21.39
C LEU A 595 -2.07 13.69 -20.34
N PHE A 596 -1.03 13.01 -19.91
CA PHE A 596 -1.07 11.92 -18.95
C PHE A 596 0.23 11.90 -18.13
N MET A 597 0.31 11.08 -17.11
CA MET A 597 1.53 10.93 -16.32
C MET A 597 2.70 10.54 -17.22
N THR A 598 3.85 11.18 -17.02
CA THR A 598 5.09 10.87 -17.77
C THR A 598 5.48 9.40 -17.57
N ASP A 599 6.17 8.82 -18.56
CA ASP A 599 6.71 7.45 -18.50
C ASP A 599 7.90 7.36 -17.53
N LYS A 600 7.64 7.73 -16.27
CA LYS A 600 8.57 7.69 -15.15
C LYS A 600 7.83 7.51 -13.84
N PHE A 601 8.36 6.72 -12.94
CA PHE A 601 7.90 6.72 -11.56
C PHE A 601 8.32 8.02 -10.87
N ILE A 602 7.34 8.81 -10.44
CA ILE A 602 7.58 10.09 -9.75
C ILE A 602 7.75 9.80 -8.25
N ASP A 603 8.90 10.19 -7.72
CA ASP A 603 9.20 10.06 -6.30
C ASP A 603 8.27 10.95 -5.44
N HIS A 604 8.25 10.67 -4.14
CA HIS A 604 7.43 11.38 -3.16
C HIS A 604 7.71 12.90 -3.16
N ASP A 605 6.62 13.66 -3.15
CA ASP A 605 6.60 15.12 -3.16
C ASP A 605 5.17 15.58 -2.74
N SER A 606 4.84 16.85 -2.83
CA SER A 606 3.45 17.30 -2.84
C SER A 606 2.74 16.82 -4.12
N GLN A 607 1.42 16.57 -4.06
CA GLN A 607 0.66 16.19 -5.25
C GLN A 607 0.82 17.22 -6.39
N GLN A 608 0.78 18.51 -6.06
CA GLN A 608 0.97 19.60 -7.04
C GLN A 608 2.34 19.52 -7.73
N ASN A 609 3.41 19.29 -6.98
CA ASN A 609 4.73 19.13 -7.56
C ASN A 609 4.84 17.87 -8.43
N MET A 610 4.20 16.77 -8.04
CA MET A 610 4.14 15.55 -8.85
C MET A 610 3.38 15.79 -10.16
N GLN A 611 2.26 16.53 -10.13
CA GLN A 611 1.52 16.96 -11.31
C GLN A 611 2.39 17.86 -12.21
N LYS A 612 3.11 18.82 -11.63
CA LYS A 612 4.04 19.69 -12.36
C LYS A 612 5.16 18.90 -13.04
N LYS A 613 5.77 17.94 -12.34
CA LYS A 613 6.78 17.02 -12.92
C LYS A 613 6.25 16.19 -14.10
N SER A 614 4.93 16.02 -14.19
CA SER A 614 4.23 15.33 -15.29
C SER A 614 3.59 16.28 -16.30
N ASN A 615 3.81 17.60 -16.21
CA ASN A 615 3.20 18.62 -17.07
C ASN A 615 1.65 18.62 -17.04
N LEU A 616 1.08 18.28 -15.89
CA LEU A 616 -0.37 18.24 -15.66
C LEU A 616 -0.87 19.42 -14.81
N ASP A 617 0.00 20.34 -14.42
CA ASP A 617 -0.33 21.58 -13.72
C ASP A 617 -0.86 22.65 -14.69
N ALA A 618 -1.52 23.68 -14.16
CA ALA A 618 -2.15 24.72 -14.96
C ALA A 618 -1.19 25.45 -15.91
N ASP A 619 0.02 25.80 -15.42
CA ASP A 619 1.01 26.52 -16.22
C ASP A 619 1.50 25.67 -17.40
N SER A 620 1.73 24.38 -17.19
CA SER A 620 2.11 23.44 -18.23
C SER A 620 1.02 23.29 -19.28
N ILE A 621 -0.24 23.20 -18.87
CA ILE A 621 -1.41 23.13 -19.77
C ILE A 621 -1.48 24.39 -20.63
N VAL A 622 -1.33 25.59 -20.03
CA VAL A 622 -1.28 26.88 -20.78
C VAL A 622 -0.19 26.86 -21.83
N ASN A 623 1.03 26.51 -21.45
CA ASN A 623 2.18 26.48 -22.37
C ASN A 623 1.97 25.50 -23.55
N ILE A 624 1.31 24.38 -23.31
CA ILE A 624 1.00 23.39 -24.35
C ILE A 624 -0.05 23.95 -25.32
N ILE A 625 -1.10 24.57 -24.80
CA ILE A 625 -2.17 25.15 -25.61
C ILE A 625 -1.61 26.26 -26.51
N GLU A 626 -0.81 27.18 -25.97
CA GLU A 626 -0.17 28.25 -26.75
C GLU A 626 0.69 27.72 -27.89
N LYS A 627 1.41 26.62 -27.68
CA LYS A 627 2.22 26.00 -28.75
C LYS A 627 1.36 25.33 -29.82
N LEU A 628 0.18 24.88 -29.49
CA LEU A 628 -0.72 24.21 -30.43
C LEU A 628 -1.60 25.19 -31.21
N THR A 629 -1.79 26.42 -30.71
CA THR A 629 -2.60 27.47 -31.35
C THR A 629 -1.78 28.41 -32.21
N LYS A 630 -0.47 28.38 -32.06
CA LYS A 630 0.49 29.04 -33.02
C LYS A 630 0.73 28.13 -34.22
#